data_e0d3021737f587e21d707b969c157257
#
_entry.id   e0d3021737f587e21d707b969c157257
#
_cell.length_a   1.000
_cell.length_b   1.000
_cell.length_c   1.000
_cell.angle_alpha   90.00
_cell.angle_beta   90.00
_cell.angle_gamma   90.00
#
_symmetry.space_group_name_H-M   'P 1'
#
loop_
_entity.id
_entity.type
_entity.pdbx_description
1 polymer ?
#
loop_
_entity_poly.entity_id
_entity_poly.type
_entity_poly.pdbx_seq_one_letter_code
_entity_poly.pdbx_strand_id
1 'polypeptide(L)'
;MLRILLADDHAIVRRGVAQLLLERGVASEVSEAETGMQALALAARRPLDVAMLDISLPDVNGIDVLKRLKRENPRLPVLMFSMYREDQYAVRALKAGASGYLSKTADPALMIGAIQQVAAGRKYVSPEMAEALATYVSLDTDRLPHDKLSDREYQTLCMLASGKRLTDIALALSLSVKTVSVYRARLLEKMKLANNAELTFYVMSNRLVDMNPAIAG
;
A
#
# COMPACT_ATOMS: atom_id res chain seq x y z
N MET A 1 -12.47 -8.12 21.86
CA MET A 1 -12.94 -7.55 20.58
C MET A 1 -12.12 -6.28 20.31
N LEU A 2 -11.72 -6.05 19.05
CA LEU A 2 -10.80 -4.99 18.68
C LEU A 2 -11.52 -3.74 18.20
N ARG A 3 -10.92 -2.57 18.39
CA ARG A 3 -11.32 -1.30 17.75
C ARG A 3 -10.42 -1.09 16.55
N ILE A 4 -11.00 -1.15 15.36
CA ILE A 4 -10.27 -1.17 14.11
C ILE A 4 -10.54 0.11 13.32
N LEU A 5 -9.50 0.76 12.82
CA LEU A 5 -9.60 1.77 11.77
C LEU A 5 -9.47 1.07 10.43
N LEU A 6 -10.39 1.32 9.50
CA LEU A 6 -10.34 0.83 8.13
C LEU A 6 -10.39 2.01 7.16
N ALA A 7 -9.30 2.25 6.45
CA ALA A 7 -9.17 3.31 5.45
C ALA A 7 -9.07 2.71 4.04
N ASP A 8 -10.09 2.96 3.23
CA ASP A 8 -10.24 2.46 1.86
C ASP A 8 -11.22 3.39 1.11
N ASP A 9 -10.91 3.81 -0.11
CA ASP A 9 -11.80 4.65 -0.91
C ASP A 9 -12.93 3.86 -1.61
N HIS A 10 -12.78 2.53 -1.70
CA HIS A 10 -13.78 1.65 -2.29
C HIS A 10 -14.88 1.31 -1.28
N ALA A 11 -16.01 2.01 -1.36
CA ALA A 11 -17.12 1.89 -0.40
C ALA A 11 -17.63 0.44 -0.21
N ILE A 12 -17.68 -0.37 -1.28
CA ILE A 12 -18.15 -1.76 -1.23
C ILE A 12 -17.17 -2.61 -0.43
N VAL A 13 -15.86 -2.49 -0.68
CA VAL A 13 -14.82 -3.22 0.05
C VAL A 13 -14.84 -2.81 1.51
N ARG A 14 -14.85 -1.51 1.78
CA ARG A 14 -14.84 -0.96 3.14
C ARG A 14 -16.02 -1.45 3.98
N ARG A 15 -17.25 -1.33 3.44
CA ARG A 15 -18.45 -1.81 4.14
C ARG A 15 -18.48 -3.33 4.32
N GLY A 16 -18.10 -4.09 3.29
CA GLY A 16 -18.05 -5.55 3.35
C GLY A 16 -17.05 -6.05 4.40
N VAL A 17 -15.85 -5.46 4.45
CA VAL A 17 -14.85 -5.80 5.45
C VAL A 17 -15.30 -5.39 6.85
N ALA A 18 -15.85 -4.19 7.04
CA ALA A 18 -16.34 -3.73 8.33
C ALA A 18 -17.45 -4.66 8.87
N GLN A 19 -18.44 -5.00 8.03
CA GLN A 19 -19.52 -5.92 8.38
C GLN A 19 -18.97 -7.30 8.77
N LEU A 20 -18.08 -7.87 7.96
CA LEU A 20 -17.49 -9.18 8.24
C LEU A 20 -16.76 -9.20 9.60
N LEU A 21 -15.99 -8.18 9.92
CA LEU A 21 -15.24 -8.10 11.18
C LEU A 21 -16.15 -8.00 12.39
N LEU A 22 -17.26 -7.28 12.27
CA LEU A 22 -18.28 -7.17 13.33
C LEU A 22 -19.04 -8.49 13.51
N GLU A 23 -19.54 -9.09 12.42
CA GLU A 23 -20.31 -10.35 12.44
C GLU A 23 -19.49 -11.53 12.98
N ARG A 24 -18.20 -11.58 12.67
CA ARG A 24 -17.29 -12.62 13.17
C ARG A 24 -16.78 -12.35 14.59
N GLY A 25 -17.22 -11.26 15.23
CA GLY A 25 -16.82 -10.91 16.59
C GLY A 25 -15.32 -10.58 16.74
N VAL A 26 -14.63 -10.23 15.64
CA VAL A 26 -13.23 -9.80 15.63
C VAL A 26 -13.14 -8.38 16.16
N ALA A 27 -14.00 -7.49 15.65
CA ALA A 27 -14.08 -6.11 16.07
C ALA A 27 -15.32 -5.85 16.95
N SER A 28 -15.16 -4.96 17.94
CA SER A 28 -16.29 -4.34 18.65
C SER A 28 -16.74 -3.05 17.98
N GLU A 29 -15.81 -2.39 17.27
CA GLU A 29 -16.05 -1.15 16.55
C GLU A 29 -15.12 -1.10 15.33
N VAL A 30 -15.66 -0.67 14.17
CA VAL A 30 -14.88 -0.34 12.98
C VAL A 30 -15.12 1.12 12.64
N SER A 31 -14.05 1.92 12.73
CA SER A 31 -14.04 3.32 12.29
C SER A 31 -13.65 3.37 10.82
N GLU A 32 -14.57 3.78 9.96
CA GLU A 32 -14.36 3.83 8.51
C GLU A 32 -13.83 5.18 8.06
N ALA A 33 -12.86 5.19 7.14
CA ALA A 33 -12.30 6.37 6.49
C ALA A 33 -12.25 6.16 4.98
N GLU A 34 -12.63 7.18 4.21
CA GLU A 34 -12.57 7.18 2.74
C GLU A 34 -11.28 7.84 2.22
N THR A 35 -10.60 8.59 3.09
CA THR A 35 -9.40 9.36 2.76
C THR A 35 -8.34 9.20 3.83
N GLY A 36 -7.09 9.46 3.47
CA GLY A 36 -5.97 9.42 4.42
C GLY A 36 -6.10 10.46 5.52
N MET A 37 -6.61 11.66 5.20
CA MET A 37 -6.83 12.71 6.20
C MET A 37 -7.93 12.33 7.20
N GLN A 38 -9.00 11.69 6.75
CA GLN A 38 -10.02 11.14 7.65
C GLN A 38 -9.44 10.06 8.55
N ALA A 39 -8.62 9.15 8.01
CA ALA A 39 -7.97 8.10 8.79
C ALA A 39 -7.09 8.69 9.91
N LEU A 40 -6.27 9.70 9.59
CA LEU A 40 -5.45 10.41 10.59
C LEU A 40 -6.30 11.11 11.65
N ALA A 41 -7.38 11.78 11.25
CA ALA A 41 -8.27 12.47 12.18
C ALA A 41 -8.99 11.50 13.13
N LEU A 42 -9.41 10.33 12.64
CA LEU A 42 -10.03 9.28 13.48
C LEU A 42 -9.01 8.68 14.45
N ALA A 43 -7.79 8.39 13.99
CA ALA A 43 -6.73 7.84 14.83
C ALA A 43 -6.31 8.79 15.97
N ALA A 44 -6.37 10.12 15.74
CA ALA A 44 -6.08 11.11 16.77
C ALA A 44 -7.16 11.23 17.86
N ARG A 45 -8.41 10.87 17.53
CA ARG A 45 -9.57 11.07 18.41
C ARG A 45 -9.97 9.85 19.23
N ARG A 46 -9.58 8.66 18.80
CA ARG A 46 -10.05 7.39 19.38
C ARG A 46 -8.90 6.44 19.62
N PRO A 47 -8.93 5.70 20.73
CA PRO A 47 -8.00 4.61 20.93
C PRO A 47 -8.31 3.48 19.95
N LEU A 48 -7.30 3.04 19.22
CA LEU A 48 -7.36 1.99 18.22
C LEU A 48 -6.44 0.84 18.61
N ASP A 49 -6.87 -0.38 18.31
CA ASP A 49 -6.09 -1.59 18.53
C ASP A 49 -5.35 -2.03 17.25
N VAL A 50 -5.94 -1.74 16.06
CA VAL A 50 -5.33 -2.00 14.74
C VAL A 50 -5.81 -0.94 13.75
N ALA A 51 -4.93 -0.55 12.82
CA ALA A 51 -5.32 0.20 11.62
C ALA A 51 -5.10 -0.66 10.37
N MET A 52 -6.10 -0.71 9.48
CA MET A 52 -6.01 -1.27 8.14
C MET A 52 -6.02 -0.12 7.13
N LEU A 53 -5.02 -0.06 6.25
CA LEU A 53 -4.84 1.04 5.30
C LEU A 53 -4.69 0.54 3.88
N ASP A 54 -5.50 1.06 2.96
CA ASP A 54 -5.17 0.96 1.54
C ASP A 54 -4.03 1.89 1.16
N ILE A 55 -3.26 1.50 0.15
CA ILE A 55 -2.22 2.32 -0.46
C ILE A 55 -2.83 3.44 -1.32
N SER A 56 -3.89 3.11 -2.07
CA SER A 56 -4.51 4.01 -3.06
C SER A 56 -5.59 4.90 -2.47
N LEU A 57 -5.26 5.68 -1.45
CA LEU A 57 -6.19 6.69 -0.96
C LEU A 57 -6.15 7.96 -1.85
N PRO A 58 -7.30 8.65 -2.04
CA PRO A 58 -7.43 9.71 -3.07
C PRO A 58 -6.63 10.98 -2.76
N ASP A 59 -6.44 11.32 -1.50
CA ASP A 59 -5.79 12.54 -1.05
C ASP A 59 -4.30 12.34 -0.74
N VAL A 60 -3.95 11.25 -0.03
CA VAL A 60 -2.59 10.93 0.42
C VAL A 60 -2.31 9.46 0.17
N ASN A 61 -1.08 9.11 -0.25
CA ASN A 61 -0.69 7.70 -0.36
C ASN A 61 -0.76 7.01 1.01
N GLY A 62 -1.32 5.80 1.08
CA GLY A 62 -1.50 5.07 2.35
C GLY A 62 -0.20 4.78 3.10
N ILE A 63 0.94 4.65 2.41
CA ILE A 63 2.24 4.53 3.07
C ILE A 63 2.65 5.84 3.75
N ASP A 64 2.28 7.00 3.21
CA ASP A 64 2.51 8.28 3.88
C ASP A 64 1.58 8.45 5.10
N VAL A 65 0.35 7.94 5.03
CA VAL A 65 -0.56 7.84 6.20
C VAL A 65 0.05 6.94 7.26
N LEU A 66 0.54 5.75 6.89
CA LEU A 66 1.25 4.83 7.79
C LEU A 66 2.40 5.53 8.52
N LYS A 67 3.29 6.23 7.78
CA LYS A 67 4.43 6.95 8.37
C LYS A 67 3.98 8.00 9.40
N ARG A 68 2.87 8.71 9.13
CA ARG A 68 2.30 9.69 10.06
C ARG A 68 1.73 9.00 11.30
N LEU A 69 0.93 7.94 11.13
CA LEU A 69 0.39 7.15 12.25
C LEU A 69 1.50 6.60 13.13
N LYS A 70 2.56 6.06 12.55
CA LYS A 70 3.70 5.50 13.31
C LYS A 70 4.51 6.57 14.04
N ARG A 71 4.54 7.80 13.55
CA ARG A 71 5.19 8.93 14.25
C ARG A 71 4.35 9.41 15.44
N GLU A 72 3.02 9.47 15.30
CA GLU A 72 2.09 9.92 16.34
C GLU A 72 1.79 8.82 17.36
N ASN A 73 1.64 7.59 16.91
CA ASN A 73 1.43 6.41 17.74
C ASN A 73 2.33 5.24 17.29
N PRO A 74 3.59 5.16 17.75
CA PRO A 74 4.54 4.12 17.36
C PRO A 74 4.07 2.68 17.69
N ARG A 75 3.20 2.52 18.68
CA ARG A 75 2.70 1.21 19.12
C ARG A 75 1.50 0.72 18.33
N LEU A 76 0.77 1.59 17.61
CA LEU A 76 -0.40 1.17 16.83
C LEU A 76 0.01 0.17 15.75
N PRO A 77 -0.48 -1.07 15.76
CA PRO A 77 -0.27 -2.01 14.66
C PRO A 77 -0.98 -1.50 13.41
N VAL A 78 -0.27 -1.48 12.29
CA VAL A 78 -0.83 -1.08 10.99
C VAL A 78 -0.65 -2.21 10.00
N LEU A 79 -1.75 -2.72 9.46
CA LEU A 79 -1.81 -3.71 8.38
C LEU A 79 -2.13 -2.97 7.08
N MET A 80 -1.23 -3.04 6.10
CA MET A 80 -1.55 -2.57 4.76
C MET A 80 -2.51 -3.56 4.10
N PHE A 81 -3.57 -3.05 3.45
CA PHE A 81 -4.61 -3.85 2.82
C PHE A 81 -4.93 -3.27 1.44
N SER A 82 -4.39 -3.88 0.38
CA SER A 82 -4.40 -3.25 -0.93
C SER A 82 -4.56 -4.25 -2.09
N MET A 83 -4.99 -3.74 -3.26
CA MET A 83 -5.01 -4.50 -4.51
C MET A 83 -3.61 -4.68 -5.11
N TYR A 84 -2.63 -3.88 -4.69
CA TYR A 84 -1.26 -4.06 -5.16
C TYR A 84 -0.64 -5.32 -4.58
N ARG A 85 0.19 -5.99 -5.37
CA ARG A 85 0.86 -7.22 -4.96
C ARG A 85 1.83 -6.99 -3.80
N GLU A 86 1.95 -8.02 -2.97
CA GLU A 86 2.81 -7.98 -1.78
C GLU A 86 4.29 -7.82 -2.15
N ASP A 87 4.77 -8.52 -3.18
CA ASP A 87 6.16 -8.44 -3.65
C ASP A 87 6.58 -7.02 -4.10
N GLN A 88 5.62 -6.20 -4.54
CA GLN A 88 5.88 -4.84 -5.00
C GLN A 88 5.96 -3.81 -3.87
N TYR A 89 5.10 -3.95 -2.86
CA TYR A 89 4.91 -2.91 -1.84
C TYR A 89 5.26 -3.35 -0.42
N ALA A 90 5.35 -4.67 -0.14
CA ALA A 90 5.54 -5.15 1.22
C ALA A 90 6.83 -4.65 1.85
N VAL A 91 7.94 -4.68 1.11
CA VAL A 91 9.24 -4.18 1.60
C VAL A 91 9.17 -2.69 1.96
N ARG A 92 8.52 -1.86 1.10
CA ARG A 92 8.32 -0.43 1.37
C ARG A 92 7.44 -0.21 2.59
N ALA A 93 6.35 -0.95 2.71
CA ALA A 93 5.42 -0.86 3.84
C ALA A 93 6.10 -1.24 5.15
N LEU A 94 6.87 -2.33 5.17
CA LEU A 94 7.60 -2.76 6.37
C LEU A 94 8.68 -1.77 6.78
N LYS A 95 9.44 -1.21 5.83
CA LYS A 95 10.41 -0.14 6.08
C LYS A 95 9.74 1.11 6.66
N ALA A 96 8.50 1.41 6.25
CA ALA A 96 7.71 2.51 6.77
C ALA A 96 7.09 2.22 8.15
N GLY A 97 7.24 0.98 8.66
CA GLY A 97 6.78 0.58 9.99
C GLY A 97 5.48 -0.24 10.02
N ALA A 98 5.00 -0.75 8.88
CA ALA A 98 3.84 -1.64 8.87
C ALA A 98 4.06 -2.89 9.74
N SER A 99 2.99 -3.39 10.30
CA SER A 99 2.97 -4.66 11.03
C SER A 99 2.75 -5.86 10.11
N GLY A 100 2.26 -5.61 8.90
CA GLY A 100 2.08 -6.60 7.85
C GLY A 100 1.51 -5.97 6.59
N TYR A 101 1.37 -6.78 5.57
CA TYR A 101 0.75 -6.45 4.30
C TYR A 101 -0.19 -7.59 3.91
N LEU A 102 -1.35 -7.28 3.37
CA LEU A 102 -2.35 -8.25 2.93
C LEU A 102 -3.00 -7.78 1.63
N SER A 103 -3.12 -8.68 0.66
CA SER A 103 -3.89 -8.42 -0.55
C SER A 103 -5.39 -8.34 -0.25
N LYS A 104 -6.11 -7.42 -0.92
CA LYS A 104 -7.59 -7.37 -0.88
C LYS A 104 -8.26 -8.60 -1.50
N THR A 105 -7.49 -9.43 -2.24
CA THR A 105 -7.96 -10.70 -2.79
C THR A 105 -7.77 -11.89 -1.84
N ALA A 106 -7.22 -11.65 -0.65
CA ALA A 106 -7.00 -12.69 0.35
C ALA A 106 -8.32 -13.27 0.87
N ASP A 107 -8.29 -14.54 1.23
CA ASP A 107 -9.43 -15.20 1.87
C ASP A 107 -9.81 -14.49 3.18
N PRO A 108 -11.12 -14.35 3.49
CA PRO A 108 -11.57 -13.75 4.73
C PRO A 108 -10.98 -14.35 6.01
N ALA A 109 -10.75 -15.67 6.04
CA ALA A 109 -10.15 -16.32 7.20
C ALA A 109 -8.68 -15.89 7.39
N LEU A 110 -7.94 -15.76 6.28
CA LEU A 110 -6.58 -15.26 6.29
C LEU A 110 -6.51 -13.81 6.77
N MET A 111 -7.44 -12.96 6.31
CA MET A 111 -7.55 -11.56 6.75
C MET A 111 -7.78 -11.48 8.27
N ILE A 112 -8.72 -12.25 8.80
CA ILE A 112 -9.01 -12.30 10.24
C ILE A 112 -7.75 -12.75 11.02
N GLY A 113 -7.09 -13.79 10.56
CA GLY A 113 -5.83 -14.28 11.17
C GLY A 113 -4.73 -13.24 11.18
N ALA A 114 -4.54 -12.51 10.07
CA ALA A 114 -3.57 -11.43 9.97
C ALA A 114 -3.86 -10.29 10.95
N ILE A 115 -5.14 -9.86 11.06
CA ILE A 115 -5.58 -8.83 12.00
C ILE A 115 -5.30 -9.26 13.44
N GLN A 116 -5.68 -10.47 13.83
CA GLN A 116 -5.45 -11.00 15.17
C GLN A 116 -3.96 -11.12 15.50
N GLN A 117 -3.15 -11.52 14.52
CA GLN A 117 -1.70 -11.62 14.68
C GLN A 117 -1.06 -10.26 14.93
N VAL A 118 -1.42 -9.23 14.15
CA VAL A 118 -0.85 -7.89 14.34
C VAL A 118 -1.39 -7.22 15.60
N ALA A 119 -2.65 -7.46 15.98
CA ALA A 119 -3.22 -6.99 17.23
C ALA A 119 -2.49 -7.56 18.47
N ALA A 120 -1.99 -8.80 18.36
CA ALA A 120 -1.15 -9.42 19.38
C ALA A 120 0.31 -8.92 19.38
N GLY A 121 0.63 -7.87 18.61
CA GLY A 121 1.98 -7.29 18.51
C GLY A 121 2.96 -8.07 17.64
N ARG A 122 2.51 -9.12 16.95
CA ARG A 122 3.35 -9.91 16.03
C ARG A 122 3.30 -9.33 14.63
N LYS A 123 4.37 -9.54 13.85
CA LYS A 123 4.36 -9.20 12.42
C LYS A 123 3.60 -10.26 11.62
N TYR A 124 2.76 -9.84 10.70
CA TYR A 124 2.18 -10.72 9.70
C TYR A 124 3.03 -10.68 8.44
N VAL A 125 3.53 -11.83 8.04
CA VAL A 125 4.38 -12.00 6.84
C VAL A 125 3.84 -13.21 6.08
N SER A 126 3.36 -13.00 4.85
CA SER A 126 2.98 -14.08 3.94
C SER A 126 4.22 -14.76 3.35
N PRO A 127 4.09 -15.96 2.75
CA PRO A 127 5.18 -16.60 2.03
C PRO A 127 5.77 -15.70 0.93
N GLU A 128 4.93 -15.04 0.15
CA GLU A 128 5.32 -14.13 -0.93
C GLU A 128 6.11 -12.94 -0.40
N MET A 129 5.67 -12.38 0.71
CA MET A 129 6.35 -11.29 1.39
C MET A 129 7.69 -11.72 1.96
N ALA A 130 7.79 -12.97 2.49
CA ALA A 130 9.04 -13.51 3.01
C ALA A 130 10.07 -13.69 1.88
N GLU A 131 9.66 -14.15 0.70
CA GLU A 131 10.50 -14.28 -0.48
C GLU A 131 11.00 -12.91 -0.97
N ALA A 132 10.10 -11.91 -1.05
CA ALA A 132 10.47 -10.55 -1.43
C ALA A 132 11.49 -9.95 -0.45
N LEU A 133 11.33 -10.18 0.86
CA LEU A 133 12.28 -9.74 1.88
C LEU A 133 13.63 -10.45 1.76
N ALA A 134 13.63 -11.77 1.55
CA ALA A 134 14.87 -12.55 1.37
C ALA A 134 15.64 -12.06 0.14
N THR A 135 14.95 -11.85 -0.97
CA THR A 135 15.52 -11.25 -2.18
C THR A 135 16.10 -9.86 -1.90
N TYR A 136 15.35 -9.00 -1.21
CA TYR A 136 15.80 -7.66 -0.86
C TYR A 136 17.07 -7.66 0.01
N VAL A 137 17.16 -8.56 0.99
CA VAL A 137 18.32 -8.67 1.89
C VAL A 137 19.55 -9.25 1.16
N SER A 138 19.34 -10.13 0.17
CA SER A 138 20.44 -10.74 -0.59
C SER A 138 21.02 -9.81 -1.68
N LEU A 139 20.29 -8.76 -2.07
CA LEU A 139 20.81 -7.74 -2.97
C LEU A 139 21.76 -6.84 -2.17
N ASP A 140 23.06 -6.98 -2.45
CA ASP A 140 24.14 -6.26 -1.76
C ASP A 140 23.94 -4.74 -1.85
N THR A 141 23.93 -4.11 -0.75
CA THR A 141 24.04 -2.75 -0.19
C THR A 141 23.91 -1.50 -1.09
N ASP A 142 23.88 -1.56 -2.40
CA ASP A 142 23.58 -0.39 -3.23
C ASP A 142 22.06 -0.22 -3.37
N ARG A 143 21.53 0.80 -2.69
CA ARG A 143 20.12 1.17 -2.77
C ARG A 143 19.68 1.25 -4.23
N LEU A 144 18.76 0.37 -4.60
CA LEU A 144 18.25 0.35 -5.96
C LEU A 144 17.68 1.74 -6.35
N PRO A 145 17.84 2.18 -7.60
CA PRO A 145 17.37 3.51 -8.02
C PRO A 145 15.92 3.81 -7.62
N HIS A 146 15.03 2.83 -7.68
CA HIS A 146 13.62 2.97 -7.29
C HIS A 146 13.38 3.10 -5.78
N ASP A 147 14.36 2.77 -4.92
CA ASP A 147 14.27 3.02 -3.47
C ASP A 147 14.30 4.52 -3.12
N LYS A 148 14.86 5.36 -4.02
CA LYS A 148 14.94 6.82 -3.86
C LYS A 148 13.63 7.52 -4.21
N LEU A 149 12.68 6.82 -4.80
CA LEU A 149 11.39 7.37 -5.20
C LEU A 149 10.48 7.54 -3.97
N SER A 150 9.75 8.65 -3.93
CA SER A 150 8.61 8.78 -3.03
C SER A 150 7.53 7.75 -3.38
N ASP A 151 6.61 7.48 -2.45
CA ASP A 151 5.60 6.46 -2.67
C ASP A 151 4.67 6.78 -3.84
N ARG A 152 4.35 8.05 -4.08
CA ARG A 152 3.60 8.50 -5.27
C ARG A 152 4.40 8.39 -6.58
N GLU A 153 5.70 8.68 -6.56
CA GLU A 153 6.57 8.47 -7.72
C GLU A 153 6.70 6.98 -8.04
N TYR A 154 6.86 6.13 -7.02
CA TYR A 154 6.91 4.67 -7.19
C TYR A 154 5.59 4.12 -7.73
N GLN A 155 4.46 4.57 -7.20
CA GLN A 155 3.13 4.20 -7.68
C GLN A 155 2.95 4.61 -9.16
N THR A 156 3.38 5.82 -9.51
CA THR A 156 3.36 6.31 -10.90
C THR A 156 4.29 5.47 -11.80
N LEU A 157 5.48 5.10 -11.32
CA LEU A 157 6.42 4.21 -12.02
C LEU A 157 5.76 2.88 -12.40
N CYS A 158 5.15 2.19 -11.43
CA CYS A 158 4.50 0.89 -11.64
C CYS A 158 3.33 1.00 -12.64
N MET A 159 2.52 2.05 -12.53
CA MET A 159 1.38 2.25 -13.43
C MET A 159 1.82 2.60 -14.86
N LEU A 160 2.86 3.41 -15.04
CA LEU A 160 3.44 3.71 -16.36
C LEU A 160 4.03 2.46 -17.01
N ALA A 161 4.77 1.64 -16.25
CA ALA A 161 5.34 0.39 -16.73
C ALA A 161 4.28 -0.64 -17.12
N SER A 162 3.10 -0.61 -16.48
CA SER A 162 1.93 -1.41 -16.86
C SER A 162 1.17 -0.86 -18.08
N GLY A 163 1.72 0.14 -18.79
CA GLY A 163 1.15 0.69 -20.01
C GLY A 163 0.01 1.71 -19.80
N LYS A 164 -0.29 2.13 -18.57
CA LYS A 164 -1.34 3.12 -18.32
C LYS A 164 -0.93 4.50 -18.82
N ARG A 165 -1.87 5.21 -19.46
CA ARG A 165 -1.67 6.60 -19.91
C ARG A 165 -1.71 7.55 -18.71
N LEU A 166 -1.09 8.72 -18.83
CA LEU A 166 -1.10 9.75 -17.78
C LEU A 166 -2.52 10.15 -17.34
N THR A 167 -3.48 10.14 -18.28
CA THR A 167 -4.90 10.39 -18.00
C THR A 167 -5.52 9.32 -17.10
N ASP A 168 -5.20 8.06 -17.37
CA ASP A 168 -5.75 6.91 -16.63
C ASP A 168 -5.14 6.86 -15.21
N ILE A 169 -3.85 7.19 -15.11
CA ILE A 169 -3.15 7.32 -13.82
C ILE A 169 -3.74 8.48 -13.01
N ALA A 170 -3.98 9.62 -13.64
CA ALA A 170 -4.57 10.79 -13.00
C ALA A 170 -5.96 10.46 -12.42
N LEU A 171 -6.79 9.77 -13.20
CA LEU A 171 -8.11 9.31 -12.75
C LEU A 171 -7.98 8.33 -11.57
N ALA A 172 -7.15 7.30 -11.71
CA ALA A 172 -6.97 6.26 -10.69
C ALA A 172 -6.38 6.78 -9.36
N LEU A 173 -5.60 7.85 -9.40
CA LEU A 173 -4.99 8.46 -8.22
C LEU A 173 -5.74 9.71 -7.72
N SER A 174 -6.86 10.09 -8.35
CA SER A 174 -7.61 11.32 -8.08
C SER A 174 -6.74 12.58 -8.16
N LEU A 175 -5.85 12.63 -9.16
CA LEU A 175 -4.90 13.71 -9.39
C LEU A 175 -5.15 14.40 -10.73
N SER A 176 -4.58 15.60 -10.94
CA SER A 176 -4.54 16.21 -12.26
C SER A 176 -3.49 15.51 -13.15
N VAL A 177 -3.72 15.48 -14.46
CA VAL A 177 -2.75 14.98 -15.45
C VAL A 177 -1.42 15.74 -15.33
N LYS A 178 -1.47 17.05 -15.03
CA LYS A 178 -0.31 17.89 -14.79
C LYS A 178 0.51 17.38 -13.59
N THR A 179 -0.16 17.00 -12.49
CA THR A 179 0.49 16.45 -11.30
C THR A 179 1.18 15.12 -11.61
N VAL A 180 0.51 14.22 -12.33
CA VAL A 180 1.11 12.93 -12.74
C VAL A 180 2.29 13.15 -13.69
N SER A 181 2.21 14.13 -14.60
CA SER A 181 3.34 14.51 -15.46
C SER A 181 4.55 14.99 -14.66
N VAL A 182 4.34 15.75 -13.58
CA VAL A 182 5.43 16.16 -12.67
C VAL A 182 6.05 14.95 -11.96
N TYR A 183 5.24 14.01 -11.48
CA TYR A 183 5.76 12.77 -10.89
C TYR A 183 6.58 11.98 -11.90
N ARG A 184 6.08 11.83 -13.14
CA ARG A 184 6.83 11.18 -14.22
C ARG A 184 8.16 11.86 -14.49
N ALA A 185 8.22 13.18 -14.58
CA ALA A 185 9.46 13.90 -14.80
C ALA A 185 10.46 13.66 -13.67
N ARG A 186 10.02 13.77 -12.42
CA ARG A 186 10.87 13.56 -11.24
C ARG A 186 11.38 12.14 -11.11
N LEU A 187 10.53 11.13 -11.40
CA LEU A 187 10.99 9.74 -11.32
C LEU A 187 12.05 9.43 -12.41
N LEU A 188 11.87 9.92 -13.63
CA LEU A 188 12.86 9.74 -14.69
C LEU A 188 14.20 10.41 -14.33
N GLU A 189 14.16 11.61 -13.78
CA GLU A 189 15.35 12.32 -13.29
C GLU A 189 16.05 11.55 -12.15
N LYS A 190 15.31 11.15 -11.12
CA LYS A 190 15.86 10.42 -9.96
C LYS A 190 16.45 9.07 -10.33
N MET A 191 15.85 8.39 -11.30
CA MET A 191 16.30 7.09 -11.78
C MET A 191 17.34 7.20 -12.90
N LYS A 192 17.62 8.42 -13.40
CA LYS A 192 18.52 8.69 -14.54
C LYS A 192 18.10 7.95 -15.81
N LEU A 193 16.80 7.93 -16.10
CA LEU A 193 16.21 7.31 -17.28
C LEU A 193 15.73 8.40 -18.24
N ALA A 194 15.92 8.19 -19.54
CA ALA A 194 15.60 9.20 -20.57
C ALA A 194 14.12 9.19 -20.97
N ASN A 195 13.45 8.04 -20.92
CA ASN A 195 12.10 7.87 -21.47
C ASN A 195 11.34 6.69 -20.84
N ASN A 196 10.06 6.55 -21.23
CA ASN A 196 9.20 5.46 -20.73
C ASN A 196 9.66 4.06 -21.16
N ALA A 197 10.33 3.91 -22.30
CA ALA A 197 10.80 2.60 -22.73
C ALA A 197 11.91 2.09 -21.81
N GLU A 198 12.86 2.94 -21.45
CA GLU A 198 13.90 2.62 -20.46
C GLU A 198 13.29 2.34 -19.08
N LEU A 199 12.26 3.12 -18.69
CA LEU A 199 11.53 2.93 -17.47
C LEU A 199 10.86 1.53 -17.43
N THR A 200 10.14 1.16 -18.50
CA THR A 200 9.49 -0.13 -18.60
C THR A 200 10.52 -1.27 -18.57
N PHE A 201 11.62 -1.14 -19.32
CA PHE A 201 12.70 -2.11 -19.30
C PHE A 201 13.29 -2.29 -17.88
N TYR A 202 13.55 -1.18 -17.18
CA TYR A 202 14.06 -1.22 -15.81
C TYR A 202 13.09 -1.95 -14.86
N VAL A 203 11.79 -1.61 -14.92
CA VAL A 203 10.75 -2.21 -14.08
C VAL A 203 10.63 -3.71 -14.31
N MET A 204 10.69 -4.14 -15.58
CA MET A 204 10.67 -5.56 -15.97
C MET A 204 11.92 -6.31 -15.48
N SER A 205 13.10 -5.74 -15.69
CA SER A 205 14.38 -6.35 -15.26
C SER A 205 14.48 -6.53 -13.75
N ASN A 206 13.82 -5.64 -12.98
CA ASN A 206 13.77 -5.71 -11.52
C ASN A 206 12.49 -6.37 -10.98
N ARG A 207 11.64 -6.94 -11.84
CA ARG A 207 10.38 -7.62 -11.46
C ARG A 207 9.46 -6.78 -10.58
N LEU A 208 9.44 -5.46 -10.79
CA LEU A 208 8.60 -4.54 -10.00
C LEU A 208 7.13 -4.56 -10.42
N VAL A 209 6.81 -5.10 -11.59
CA VAL A 209 5.44 -5.27 -12.11
C VAL A 209 5.38 -6.58 -12.91
N ASP A 210 4.33 -7.37 -12.71
CA ASP A 210 4.05 -8.49 -13.62
C ASP A 210 3.38 -8.00 -14.89
N MET A 211 3.96 -8.36 -16.01
CA MET A 211 3.36 -8.21 -17.30
C MET A 211 2.48 -9.45 -17.61
N ASN A 212 1.42 -9.69 -16.83
CA ASN A 212 0.40 -10.62 -17.27
C ASN A 212 -0.63 -9.82 -18.10
N PRO A 213 -0.68 -9.98 -19.44
CA PRO A 213 -1.59 -9.21 -20.30
C PRO A 213 -3.08 -9.51 -20.07
N ALA A 214 -3.42 -10.42 -19.17
CA ALA A 214 -4.79 -10.89 -18.93
C ALA A 214 -5.62 -9.99 -18.00
N ILE A 215 -5.10 -8.88 -17.47
CA ILE A 215 -5.83 -7.97 -16.53
C ILE A 215 -5.89 -6.52 -17.06
N ALA A 216 -5.62 -6.32 -18.34
CA ALA A 216 -5.79 -5.02 -19.00
C ALA A 216 -7.09 -5.04 -19.83
N GLY A 217 -8.23 -5.14 -19.15
CA GLY A 217 -9.55 -5.02 -19.71
C GLY A 217 -10.44 -4.16 -18.84
#